data_17e47c855485fc65d005941eee852eb5
#
_entry.id   17e47c855485fc65d005941eee852eb5
#
_cell.length_a   1.000
_cell.length_b   1.000
_cell.length_c   1.000
_cell.angle_alpha   90.00
_cell.angle_beta   90.00
_cell.angle_gamma   90.00
#
_symmetry.space_group_name_H-M   'P 1'
#
loop_
_entity.id
_entity.type
_entity.pdbx_description
1 polymer ?
#
loop_
_entity_poly.entity_id
_entity_poly.type
_entity_poly.pdbx_seq_one_letter_code
_entity_poly.pdbx_strand_id
1 'polypeptide(L)'
;AGSKNRFIREYFDFDGRLRNMKVEYLAKRLNKQGDKYLVEMPESDFDEESQIHDILQNADFVQREQKMDELKWEKASDIARMDYFNMNTILAFLAKAKTVQRWAELDKAKGEEMFRKLVKEIRGTSANLDLSGGGKDNKKWL
;
A
#
# COMPACT_ATOMS: atom_id res chain seq x y z
N ALA A 1 -18.06 -6.02 3.46
CA ALA A 1 -18.53 -5.18 4.56
C ALA A 1 -18.22 -3.72 4.23
N GLY A 2 -19.28 -2.92 4.05
CA GLY A 2 -19.16 -1.57 3.52
C GLY A 2 -18.66 -0.55 4.54
N SER A 3 -17.36 -0.42 4.70
CA SER A 3 -16.81 0.74 5.41
C SER A 3 -17.15 2.02 4.65
N LYS A 4 -17.56 3.07 5.39
CA LYS A 4 -17.77 4.40 4.81
C LYS A 4 -16.43 5.10 4.46
N ASN A 5 -15.32 4.64 5.02
CA ASN A 5 -14.01 5.20 4.77
C ASN A 5 -13.49 4.77 3.39
N ARG A 6 -13.15 5.73 2.53
CA ARG A 6 -12.66 5.49 1.18
C ARG A 6 -11.38 4.65 1.16
N PHE A 7 -10.40 4.99 2.01
CA PHE A 7 -9.14 4.26 2.05
C PHE A 7 -9.37 2.79 2.38
N ILE A 8 -10.18 2.49 3.40
CA ILE A 8 -10.48 1.12 3.80
C ILE A 8 -11.12 0.35 2.65
N ARG A 9 -12.09 0.92 1.95
CA ARG A 9 -12.73 0.24 0.82
C ARG A 9 -11.75 -0.04 -0.31
N GLU A 10 -11.06 0.99 -0.79
CA GLU A 10 -10.20 0.87 -1.98
C GLU A 10 -8.94 0.05 -1.71
N TYR A 11 -8.30 0.23 -0.56
CA TYR A 11 -7.09 -0.50 -0.22
C TYR A 11 -7.35 -1.98 0.07
N PHE A 12 -8.40 -2.30 0.82
CA PHE A 12 -8.74 -3.69 1.11
C PHE A 12 -9.34 -4.41 -0.09
N ASP A 13 -10.03 -3.71 -0.97
CA ASP A 13 -10.45 -4.27 -2.26
C ASP A 13 -9.22 -4.65 -3.10
N PHE A 14 -8.27 -3.76 -3.23
CA PHE A 14 -6.99 -4.02 -3.89
C PHE A 14 -6.22 -5.19 -3.27
N ASP A 15 -6.05 -5.20 -1.94
CA ASP A 15 -5.33 -6.27 -1.23
C ASP A 15 -6.02 -7.63 -1.39
N GLY A 16 -7.35 -7.66 -1.36
CA GLY A 16 -8.14 -8.87 -1.60
C GLY A 16 -7.96 -9.44 -3.01
N ARG A 17 -7.99 -8.58 -4.03
CA ARG A 17 -7.76 -8.97 -5.43
C ARG A 17 -6.34 -9.47 -5.66
N LEU A 18 -5.34 -8.76 -5.14
CA LEU A 18 -3.94 -9.17 -5.20
C LEU A 18 -3.74 -10.55 -4.55
N ARG A 19 -4.35 -10.76 -3.39
CA ARG A 19 -4.32 -12.05 -2.69
C ARG A 19 -4.97 -13.16 -3.51
N ASN A 20 -6.12 -12.91 -4.11
CA ASN A 20 -6.80 -13.88 -4.98
C ASN A 20 -5.92 -14.27 -6.16
N MET A 21 -5.30 -13.31 -6.84
CA MET A 21 -4.38 -13.59 -7.95
C MET A 21 -3.16 -14.42 -7.51
N LYS A 22 -2.61 -14.16 -6.32
CA LYS A 22 -1.53 -15.00 -5.75
C LYS A 22 -2.00 -16.42 -5.49
N VAL A 23 -3.19 -16.61 -4.95
CA VAL A 23 -3.77 -17.93 -4.68
C VAL A 23 -3.99 -18.70 -5.98
N GLU A 24 -4.57 -18.08 -6.98
CA GLU A 24 -4.80 -18.70 -8.29
C GLU A 24 -3.48 -19.10 -8.97
N TYR A 25 -2.48 -18.22 -8.92
CA TYR A 25 -1.16 -18.51 -9.47
C TYR A 25 -0.50 -19.71 -8.78
N LEU A 26 -0.51 -19.75 -7.45
CA LEU A 26 0.05 -20.84 -6.67
C LEU A 26 -0.72 -22.15 -6.88
N ALA A 27 -2.05 -22.09 -6.94
CA ALA A 27 -2.89 -23.26 -7.20
C ALA A 27 -2.58 -23.89 -8.55
N LYS A 28 -2.43 -23.08 -9.60
CA LYS A 28 -2.01 -23.54 -10.93
C LYS A 28 -0.64 -24.20 -10.92
N ARG A 29 0.34 -23.60 -10.25
CA ARG A 29 1.70 -24.16 -10.16
C ARG A 29 1.78 -25.45 -9.36
N LEU A 30 0.96 -25.60 -8.33
CA LEU A 30 0.91 -26.77 -7.46
C LEU A 30 -0.09 -27.82 -7.95
N ASN A 31 -0.79 -27.56 -9.05
CA ASN A 31 -1.86 -28.40 -9.59
C ASN A 31 -2.92 -28.76 -8.53
N LYS A 32 -3.31 -27.74 -7.73
CA LYS A 32 -4.30 -27.85 -6.65
C LYS A 32 -5.50 -26.95 -6.91
N GLN A 33 -6.64 -27.30 -6.31
CA GLN A 33 -7.82 -26.45 -6.33
C GLN A 33 -7.64 -25.31 -5.32
N GLY A 34 -7.65 -24.07 -5.82
CA GLY A 34 -7.50 -22.87 -5.00
C GLY A 34 -8.79 -22.18 -4.61
N ASP A 35 -9.92 -22.56 -5.23
CA ASP A 35 -11.21 -21.85 -5.16
C ASP A 35 -11.71 -21.59 -3.74
N LYS A 36 -11.50 -22.54 -2.84
CA LYS A 36 -11.89 -22.42 -1.43
C LYS A 36 -11.12 -21.36 -0.62
N TYR A 37 -10.03 -20.86 -1.16
CA TYR A 37 -9.18 -19.83 -0.52
C TYR A 37 -9.38 -18.44 -1.12
N LEU A 38 -10.21 -18.34 -2.16
CA LEU A 38 -10.54 -17.07 -2.79
C LEU A 38 -11.54 -16.30 -1.93
N VAL A 39 -11.35 -14.99 -1.87
CA VAL A 39 -12.30 -14.08 -1.24
C VAL A 39 -13.24 -13.54 -2.32
N GLU A 40 -14.54 -13.51 -2.03
CA GLU A 40 -15.51 -12.88 -2.92
C GLU A 40 -15.22 -11.38 -3.06
N MET A 41 -15.04 -10.94 -4.29
CA MET A 41 -14.77 -9.55 -4.61
C MET A 41 -15.85 -9.02 -5.55
N PRO A 42 -16.24 -7.73 -5.42
CA PRO A 42 -17.19 -7.14 -6.34
C PRO A 42 -16.67 -7.16 -7.77
N GLU A 43 -17.56 -7.34 -8.74
CA GLU A 43 -17.20 -7.17 -10.15
C GLU A 43 -16.88 -5.68 -10.40
N SER A 44 -15.66 -5.41 -10.76
CA SER A 44 -15.23 -4.08 -11.18
C SER A 44 -13.94 -4.21 -11.99
N ASP A 45 -13.67 -3.23 -12.82
CA ASP A 45 -12.40 -3.14 -13.51
C ASP A 45 -11.26 -3.05 -12.49
N PHE A 46 -10.20 -3.79 -12.74
CA PHE A 46 -9.03 -3.85 -11.89
C PHE A 46 -7.79 -3.49 -12.71
N ASP A 47 -7.43 -2.23 -12.65
CA ASP A 47 -6.37 -1.65 -13.50
C ASP A 47 -5.00 -2.29 -13.27
N GLU A 48 -4.75 -2.77 -12.05
CA GLU A 48 -3.48 -3.37 -11.68
C GLU A 48 -3.34 -4.86 -12.03
N GLU A 49 -4.37 -5.48 -12.60
CA GLU A 49 -4.37 -6.93 -12.90
C GLU A 49 -3.18 -7.35 -13.76
N SER A 50 -2.94 -6.63 -14.86
CA SER A 50 -1.83 -6.91 -15.76
C SER A 50 -0.47 -6.80 -15.07
N GLN A 51 -0.30 -5.76 -14.26
CA GLN A 51 0.93 -5.53 -13.52
C GLN A 51 1.19 -6.62 -12.48
N ILE A 52 0.16 -7.04 -11.76
CA ILE A 52 0.26 -8.14 -10.79
C ILE A 52 0.60 -9.45 -11.50
N HIS A 53 -0.05 -9.72 -12.64
CA HIS A 53 0.26 -10.90 -13.44
C HIS A 53 1.72 -10.94 -13.86
N ASP A 54 2.28 -9.83 -14.34
CA ASP A 54 3.68 -9.74 -14.74
C ASP A 54 4.63 -9.96 -13.57
N ILE A 55 4.31 -9.41 -12.39
CA ILE A 55 5.08 -9.63 -11.18
C ILE A 55 5.09 -11.12 -10.79
N LEU A 56 3.95 -11.80 -10.89
CA LEU A 56 3.81 -13.22 -10.56
C LEU A 56 4.64 -14.13 -11.48
N GLN A 57 4.93 -13.71 -12.72
CA GLN A 57 5.77 -14.46 -13.65
C GLN A 57 7.26 -14.46 -13.25
N ASN A 58 7.70 -13.60 -12.34
CA ASN A 58 9.08 -13.58 -11.89
C ASN A 58 9.42 -14.86 -11.15
N ALA A 59 10.52 -15.53 -11.57
CA ALA A 59 10.95 -16.79 -10.97
C ALA A 59 11.52 -16.63 -9.55
N ASP A 60 12.07 -15.46 -9.23
CA ASP A 60 12.62 -15.16 -7.91
C ASP A 60 11.50 -14.79 -6.93
N PHE A 61 11.31 -15.64 -5.93
CA PHE A 61 10.29 -15.44 -4.89
C PHE A 61 10.47 -14.12 -4.12
N VAL A 62 11.70 -13.80 -3.74
CA VAL A 62 11.99 -12.59 -2.96
C VAL A 62 11.70 -11.35 -3.77
N GLN A 63 12.09 -11.32 -5.03
CA GLN A 63 11.78 -10.22 -5.93
C GLN A 63 10.27 -10.06 -6.18
N ARG A 64 9.54 -11.17 -6.32
CA ARG A 64 8.07 -11.13 -6.41
C ARG A 64 7.45 -10.44 -5.19
N GLU A 65 7.82 -10.88 -4.00
CA GLU A 65 7.29 -10.33 -2.75
C GLU A 65 7.65 -8.84 -2.57
N GLN A 66 8.88 -8.46 -2.94
CA GLN A 66 9.29 -7.05 -2.93
C GLN A 66 8.42 -6.19 -3.86
N LYS A 67 8.24 -6.62 -5.10
CA LYS A 67 7.42 -5.88 -6.09
C LYS A 67 5.95 -5.82 -5.69
N MET A 68 5.41 -6.88 -5.07
CA MET A 68 4.05 -6.85 -4.52
C MET A 68 3.92 -5.84 -3.38
N ASP A 69 4.88 -5.78 -2.48
CA ASP A 69 4.88 -4.82 -1.38
C ASP A 69 5.10 -3.38 -1.88
N GLU A 70 5.92 -3.18 -2.92
CA GLU A 70 6.04 -1.89 -3.60
C GLU A 70 4.71 -1.44 -4.21
N LEU A 71 4.00 -2.34 -4.87
CA LEU A 71 2.69 -2.06 -5.45
C LEU A 71 1.64 -1.69 -4.38
N LYS A 72 1.64 -2.38 -3.25
CA LYS A 72 0.80 -2.02 -2.10
C LYS A 72 1.15 -0.64 -1.53
N TRP A 73 2.43 -0.34 -1.46
CA TRP A 73 2.91 0.97 -1.01
C TRP A 73 2.44 2.09 -1.93
N GLU A 74 2.59 1.91 -3.24
CA GLU A 74 2.12 2.86 -4.25
C GLU A 74 0.61 3.05 -4.16
N LYS A 75 -0.16 1.96 -4.05
CA LYS A 75 -1.63 2.03 -3.91
C LYS A 75 -2.05 2.82 -2.68
N ALA A 76 -1.42 2.58 -1.53
CA ALA A 76 -1.69 3.34 -0.31
C ALA A 76 -1.37 4.84 -0.50
N SER A 77 -0.27 5.16 -1.17
CA SER A 77 0.11 6.54 -1.49
C SER A 77 -0.88 7.21 -2.42
N ASP A 78 -1.34 6.51 -3.45
CA ASP A 78 -2.28 7.04 -4.44
C ASP A 78 -3.64 7.35 -3.82
N ILE A 79 -4.16 6.47 -2.98
CA ILE A 79 -5.43 6.71 -2.27
C ILE A 79 -5.30 7.92 -1.33
N ALA A 80 -4.16 8.08 -0.67
CA ALA A 80 -3.92 9.15 0.30
C ALA A 80 -3.53 10.49 -0.34
N ARG A 81 -3.14 10.52 -1.63
CA ARG A 81 -2.52 11.70 -2.28
C ARG A 81 -3.36 12.95 -2.23
N MET A 82 -4.68 12.84 -2.30
CA MET A 82 -5.60 13.97 -2.34
C MET A 82 -6.06 14.45 -0.96
N ASP A 83 -5.63 13.77 0.08
CA ASP A 83 -6.15 13.95 1.42
C ASP A 83 -5.04 14.32 2.41
N TYR A 84 -4.73 15.60 2.53
CA TYR A 84 -3.81 16.10 3.56
C TYR A 84 -4.47 16.05 4.94
N PHE A 85 -3.83 15.43 5.94
CA PHE A 85 -4.27 15.39 7.34
C PHE A 85 -5.67 14.85 7.62
N ASN A 86 -6.08 13.84 6.92
CA ASN A 86 -7.28 13.12 7.28
C ASN A 86 -6.96 11.67 7.70
N MET A 87 -8.02 10.94 8.03
CA MET A 87 -7.91 9.54 8.42
C MET A 87 -7.22 8.67 7.34
N ASN A 88 -7.37 9.01 6.07
CA ASN A 88 -6.75 8.26 4.96
C ASN A 88 -5.22 8.35 4.99
N THR A 89 -4.67 9.50 5.32
CA THR A 89 -3.22 9.70 5.48
C THR A 89 -2.67 8.86 6.64
N ILE A 90 -3.38 8.81 7.75
CA ILE A 90 -3.01 7.98 8.91
C ILE A 90 -3.07 6.49 8.55
N LEU A 91 -4.12 6.06 7.87
CA LEU A 91 -4.28 4.67 7.46
C LEU A 91 -3.21 4.24 6.44
N ALA A 92 -2.85 5.13 5.50
CA ALA A 92 -1.74 4.89 4.57
C ALA A 92 -0.41 4.71 5.30
N PHE A 93 -0.14 5.56 6.30
CA PHE A 93 1.03 5.43 7.16
C PHE A 93 1.06 4.07 7.88
N LEU A 94 -0.05 3.65 8.47
CA LEU A 94 -0.14 2.37 9.18
C LEU A 94 0.09 1.18 8.23
N ALA A 95 -0.46 1.21 7.03
CA ALA A 95 -0.23 0.17 6.02
C ALA A 95 1.25 0.07 5.62
N LYS A 96 1.91 1.19 5.42
CA LYS A 96 3.35 1.26 5.11
C LYS A 96 4.21 0.81 6.27
N ALA A 97 3.89 1.24 7.50
CA ALA A 97 4.60 0.82 8.70
C ALA A 97 4.55 -0.70 8.91
N LYS A 98 3.42 -1.32 8.61
CA LYS A 98 3.28 -2.78 8.65
C LYS A 98 4.18 -3.49 7.64
N THR A 99 4.32 -2.93 6.45
CA THR A 99 5.26 -3.44 5.43
C THR A 99 6.71 -3.31 5.89
N VAL A 100 7.08 -2.18 6.48
CA VAL A 100 8.42 -1.97 7.07
C VAL A 100 8.70 -2.99 8.16
N GLN A 101 7.75 -3.23 9.07
CA GLN A 101 7.89 -4.21 10.14
C GLN A 101 8.13 -5.62 9.58
N ARG A 102 7.35 -6.03 8.58
CA ARG A 102 7.53 -7.33 7.93
C ARG A 102 8.95 -7.51 7.38
N TRP A 103 9.47 -6.52 6.68
CA TRP A 103 10.81 -6.60 6.10
C TRP A 103 11.91 -6.51 7.15
N ALA A 104 11.73 -5.74 8.22
CA ALA A 104 12.69 -5.72 9.33
C ALA A 104 12.88 -7.09 9.99
N GLU A 105 11.83 -7.92 9.99
CA GLU A 105 11.89 -9.30 10.50
C GLU A 105 12.53 -10.27 9.50
N LEU A 106 12.32 -10.06 8.20
CA LEU A 106 12.82 -10.94 7.13
C LEU A 106 14.24 -10.60 6.69
N ASP A 107 14.54 -9.31 6.57
CA ASP A 107 15.82 -8.76 6.11
C ASP A 107 16.03 -7.39 6.78
N LYS A 108 16.93 -7.35 7.75
CA LYS A 108 17.19 -6.13 8.53
C LYS A 108 17.62 -4.93 7.66
N ALA A 109 18.49 -5.15 6.68
CA ALA A 109 18.98 -4.08 5.81
C ALA A 109 17.85 -3.52 4.94
N LYS A 110 16.99 -4.37 4.39
CA LYS A 110 15.82 -3.97 3.62
C LYS A 110 14.79 -3.25 4.47
N GLY A 111 14.53 -3.73 5.67
CA GLY A 111 13.66 -3.09 6.64
C GLY A 111 14.13 -1.68 7.02
N GLU A 112 15.43 -1.49 7.25
CA GLU A 112 16.01 -0.15 7.51
C GLU A 112 15.88 0.79 6.32
N GLU A 113 16.11 0.31 5.10
CA GLU A 113 15.92 1.08 3.86
C GLU A 113 14.45 1.57 3.73
N MET A 114 13.51 0.67 3.92
CA MET A 114 12.08 0.99 3.84
C MET A 114 11.62 1.93 4.96
N PHE A 115 12.15 1.77 6.17
CA PHE A 115 11.91 2.69 7.28
C PHE A 115 12.39 4.11 6.97
N ARG A 116 13.59 4.26 6.41
CA ARG A 116 14.11 5.57 5.98
C ARG A 116 13.24 6.21 4.91
N LYS A 117 12.75 5.41 3.95
CA LYS A 117 11.80 5.89 2.94
C LYS A 117 10.51 6.42 3.59
N LEU A 118 9.94 5.70 4.54
CA LEU A 118 8.73 6.10 5.25
C LEU A 118 8.94 7.40 6.04
N VAL A 119 10.04 7.52 6.77
CA VAL A 119 10.40 8.76 7.52
C VAL A 119 10.54 9.94 6.59
N LYS A 120 11.19 9.75 5.43
CA LYS A 120 11.37 10.80 4.43
C LYS A 120 10.02 11.28 3.85
N GLU A 121 9.10 10.38 3.58
CA GLU A 121 7.75 10.71 3.10
C GLU A 121 6.97 11.54 4.15
N ILE A 122 7.04 11.16 5.43
CA ILE A 122 6.38 11.89 6.52
C ILE A 122 6.96 13.30 6.67
N ARG A 123 8.28 13.44 6.64
CA ARG A 123 8.95 14.75 6.71
C ARG A 123 8.58 15.64 5.53
N GLY A 124 8.52 15.08 4.32
CA GLY A 124 8.08 15.80 3.12
C GLY A 124 6.64 16.31 3.25
N THR A 125 5.76 15.50 3.80
CA THR A 125 4.36 15.90 4.06
C THR A 125 4.29 17.03 5.10
N SER A 126 5.02 16.93 6.21
CA SER A 126 5.09 17.98 7.23
C SER A 126 5.64 19.30 6.68
N ALA A 127 6.70 19.26 5.89
CA ALA A 127 7.28 20.45 5.27
C ALA A 127 6.29 21.17 4.34
N ASN A 128 5.53 20.43 3.55
CA ASN A 128 4.49 20.99 2.69
C ASN A 128 3.35 21.65 3.47
N LEU A 129 3.11 21.21 4.70
CA LEU A 129 2.10 21.76 5.57
C LEU A 129 2.55 23.06 6.23
N ASP A 130 3.79 23.11 6.67
CA ASP A 130 4.39 24.34 7.22
C ASP A 130 4.40 25.47 6.18
N LEU A 131 4.63 25.13 4.91
CA LEU A 131 4.56 26.07 3.81
C LEU A 131 3.15 26.53 3.45
N SER A 132 2.14 25.68 3.65
CA SER A 132 0.72 26.03 3.38
C SER A 132 0.04 26.73 4.53
N GLY A 133 0.54 26.54 5.77
CA GLY A 133 0.03 27.17 6.99
C GLY A 133 0.70 28.51 7.37
N GLY A 134 1.86 28.81 6.79
CA GLY A 134 2.68 29.97 7.13
C GLY A 134 2.27 31.31 6.48
N GLY A 135 1.10 31.40 5.88
CA GLY A 135 0.73 32.52 5.03
C GLY A 135 -0.26 33.55 5.57
N LYS A 136 -0.75 33.47 6.81
CA LYS A 136 -1.67 34.50 7.33
C LYS A 136 -1.79 34.44 8.85
N ASP A 137 -0.87 34.90 9.63
CA ASP A 137 -1.18 35.42 10.97
C ASP A 137 0.06 35.97 11.73
N ASN A 138 0.93 36.71 11.04
CA ASN A 138 2.03 37.40 11.72
C ASN A 138 1.91 38.92 11.66
N LYS A 139 0.71 39.47 11.83
CA LYS A 139 0.52 40.94 11.94
C LYS A 139 -0.60 41.31 12.90
N LYS A 140 -0.58 40.86 14.15
CA LYS A 140 -1.48 41.46 15.17
C LYS A 140 -1.03 41.29 16.61
N TRP A 141 0.27 41.23 16.91
CA TRP A 141 0.76 41.32 18.29
C TRP A 141 2.01 42.18 18.35
N LEU A 142 1.87 43.42 17.99
CA LEU A 142 2.73 44.56 18.42
C LEU A 142 1.84 45.73 18.77
#